data_09509139b996daf70789d967d8585190
#
_entry.id   09509139b996daf70789d967d8585190
#
_cell.length_a   1.000
_cell.length_b   1.000
_cell.length_c   1.000
_cell.angle_alpha   90.00
_cell.angle_beta   90.00
_cell.angle_gamma   90.00
#
_symmetry.space_group_name_H-M   'P 1'
#
loop_
_entity.id
_entity.type
_entity.pdbx_description
1 polymer ?
#
loop_
_entity_poly.entity_id
_entity_poly.type
_entity_poly.pdbx_seq_one_letter_code
_entity_poly.pdbx_strand_id
1 'polypeptide(L)'
;MAKYNLKVYVNHGEHGITQDWNFAYSKAETDYVTIAHQDDKYNPSYVENLMAYTKNAKKPLIFFTDYAEIRDGKIVESNKLLRIKRIMLFILRPKSMWGSRFARRRVLSMGSPICCPSITYYKPNLMEPVFLNGFRSNEDWEAEERISQLDGEFIFCNKILTYHRIHEDSETSKIIHDSKRSEEDYAMYRKFWPSGIARILTKLYSSSEKSNNIK
;
A
#
# COMPACT_ATOMS: atom_id res chain seq x y z
N MET A 1 9.59 15.85 19.53
CA MET A 1 10.28 14.55 19.62
C MET A 1 10.71 14.21 21.06
N ALA A 2 11.19 15.16 21.85
CA ALA A 2 11.60 14.88 23.24
C ALA A 2 10.54 14.23 24.12
N LYS A 3 9.24 14.49 23.90
CA LYS A 3 8.13 13.96 24.72
C LYS A 3 8.01 12.42 24.66
N TYR A 4 8.48 11.78 23.58
CA TYR A 4 8.29 10.33 23.36
C TYR A 4 9.61 9.56 23.22
N ASN A 5 10.75 10.19 23.45
CA ASN A 5 12.10 9.59 23.32
C ASN A 5 12.28 8.80 22.02
N LEU A 6 11.82 9.38 20.88
CA LEU A 6 11.90 8.73 19.60
C LEU A 6 13.33 8.78 19.05
N LYS A 7 13.82 7.63 18.56
CA LYS A 7 15.08 7.58 17.80
C LYS A 7 14.91 8.31 16.47
N VAL A 8 15.86 9.17 16.12
CA VAL A 8 15.87 9.89 14.85
C VAL A 8 17.08 9.40 14.05
N TYR A 9 16.84 9.01 12.81
CA TYR A 9 17.87 8.62 11.87
C TYR A 9 17.83 9.53 10.65
N VAL A 10 18.97 9.93 10.14
CA VAL A 10 19.11 10.72 8.92
C VAL A 10 19.69 9.82 7.83
N ASN A 11 19.04 9.78 6.68
CA ASN A 11 19.58 9.12 5.51
C ASN A 11 20.63 10.06 4.87
N HIS A 12 21.88 9.64 4.86
CA HIS A 12 22.99 10.35 4.22
C HIS A 12 23.37 9.73 2.85
N GLY A 13 22.63 8.70 2.42
CA GLY A 13 22.81 8.05 1.14
C GLY A 13 21.98 8.66 0.02
N GLU A 14 21.59 7.85 -0.94
CA GLU A 14 20.67 8.28 -1.99
C GLU A 14 19.30 8.62 -1.40
N HIS A 15 18.68 9.67 -1.95
CA HIS A 15 17.36 10.16 -1.55
C HIS A 15 16.30 9.79 -2.58
N GLY A 16 15.09 9.61 -2.11
CA GLY A 16 13.90 9.25 -2.90
C GLY A 16 12.97 8.38 -2.08
N ILE A 17 11.72 8.25 -2.52
CA ILE A 17 10.71 7.49 -1.79
C ILE A 17 11.21 6.07 -1.50
N THR A 18 11.63 5.36 -2.53
CA THR A 18 12.15 3.98 -2.41
C THR A 18 13.33 3.88 -1.45
N GLN A 19 14.32 4.78 -1.59
CA GLN A 19 15.53 4.78 -0.79
C GLN A 19 15.24 5.11 0.67
N ASP A 20 14.42 6.13 0.91
CA ASP A 20 14.08 6.58 2.26
C ASP A 20 13.16 5.58 2.98
N TRP A 21 12.26 4.91 2.27
CA TRP A 21 11.45 3.83 2.83
C TRP A 21 12.29 2.61 3.20
N ASN A 22 13.20 2.17 2.33
CA ASN A 22 14.14 1.09 2.63
C ASN A 22 15.07 1.44 3.78
N PHE A 23 15.57 2.69 3.83
CA PHE A 23 16.37 3.17 4.94
C PHE A 23 15.60 3.12 6.26
N ALA A 24 14.37 3.68 6.30
CA ALA A 24 13.51 3.62 7.48
C ALA A 24 13.20 2.18 7.90
N TYR A 25 12.88 1.31 6.93
CA TYR A 25 12.64 -0.11 7.15
C TYR A 25 13.84 -0.82 7.77
N SER A 26 15.04 -0.55 7.27
CA SER A 26 16.30 -1.14 7.79
C SER A 26 16.58 -0.76 9.24
N LYS A 27 16.10 0.43 9.69
CA LYS A 27 16.29 0.91 11.08
C LYS A 27 15.31 0.31 12.07
N ALA A 28 14.26 -0.35 11.61
CA ALA A 28 13.30 -1.00 12.48
C ALA A 28 13.93 -2.24 13.14
N GLU A 29 13.81 -2.30 14.46
CA GLU A 29 14.37 -3.37 15.31
C GLU A 29 13.33 -4.45 15.64
N THR A 30 12.07 -4.29 15.18
CA THR A 30 10.93 -5.18 15.47
C THR A 30 10.55 -6.01 14.25
N ASP A 31 9.90 -7.15 14.47
CA ASP A 31 9.43 -8.03 13.40
C ASP A 31 8.33 -7.39 12.52
N TYR A 32 7.46 -6.58 13.13
CA TYR A 32 6.40 -5.86 12.44
C TYR A 32 6.82 -4.42 12.18
N VAL A 33 6.83 -4.01 10.92
CA VAL A 33 7.27 -2.69 10.49
C VAL A 33 6.19 -2.01 9.66
N THR A 34 5.74 -0.84 10.09
CA THR A 34 4.83 0.03 9.35
C THR A 34 5.58 1.26 8.87
N ILE A 35 5.57 1.53 7.57
CA ILE A 35 6.09 2.79 7.03
C ILE A 35 4.98 3.84 7.16
N ALA A 36 5.00 4.55 8.27
CA ALA A 36 4.02 5.59 8.57
C ALA A 36 4.39 6.89 7.86
N HIS A 37 3.50 7.38 7.01
CA HIS A 37 3.69 8.67 6.36
C HIS A 37 3.40 9.80 7.35
N GLN A 38 4.09 10.92 7.18
CA GLN A 38 4.07 12.05 8.12
C GLN A 38 2.73 12.79 8.19
N ASP A 39 1.90 12.67 7.17
CA ASP A 39 0.63 13.37 6.97
C ASP A 39 -0.60 12.50 7.25
N ASP A 40 -0.42 11.18 7.42
CA ASP A 40 -1.48 10.23 7.67
C ASP A 40 -1.80 10.07 9.16
N LYS A 41 -2.95 9.47 9.46
CA LYS A 41 -3.38 9.20 10.83
C LYS A 41 -3.76 7.73 11.00
N TYR A 42 -3.47 7.21 12.19
CA TYR A 42 -3.88 5.86 12.58
C TYR A 42 -4.93 5.91 13.67
N ASN A 43 -5.89 4.99 13.59
CA ASN A 43 -6.81 4.75 14.69
C ASN A 43 -6.02 4.19 15.89
N PRO A 44 -6.30 4.63 17.13
CA PRO A 44 -5.62 4.11 18.33
C PRO A 44 -5.66 2.58 18.47
N SER A 45 -6.68 1.92 17.92
CA SER A 45 -6.80 0.46 17.94
C SER A 45 -6.03 -0.26 16.79
N TYR A 46 -5.23 0.45 15.98
CA TYR A 46 -4.50 -0.15 14.86
C TYR A 46 -3.58 -1.30 15.33
N VAL A 47 -2.72 -1.03 16.33
CA VAL A 47 -1.76 -2.02 16.84
C VAL A 47 -2.48 -3.18 17.54
N GLU A 48 -3.54 -2.92 18.28
CA GLU A 48 -4.36 -3.97 18.92
C GLU A 48 -4.93 -4.93 17.86
N ASN A 49 -5.49 -4.38 16.75
CA ASN A 49 -6.00 -5.21 15.67
C ASN A 49 -4.88 -5.94 14.93
N LEU A 50 -3.73 -5.30 14.66
CA LEU A 50 -2.55 -5.97 14.10
C LEU A 50 -2.23 -7.23 14.92
N MET A 51 -2.04 -7.10 16.23
CA MET A 51 -1.69 -8.21 17.10
C MET A 51 -2.79 -9.29 17.16
N ALA A 52 -4.05 -8.89 17.20
CA ALA A 52 -5.18 -9.81 17.23
C ALA A 52 -5.32 -10.65 15.94
N TYR A 53 -5.11 -10.01 14.78
CA TYR A 53 -5.26 -10.67 13.47
C TYR A 53 -4.05 -11.55 13.14
N THR A 54 -2.85 -11.18 13.57
CA THR A 54 -1.61 -11.91 13.28
C THR A 54 -1.32 -13.02 14.26
N LYS A 55 -1.97 -13.04 15.45
CA LYS A 55 -1.72 -14.01 16.54
C LYS A 55 -1.68 -15.48 16.09
N ASN A 56 -2.56 -15.86 15.17
CA ASN A 56 -2.69 -17.24 14.69
C ASN A 56 -2.24 -17.40 13.22
N ALA A 57 -1.59 -16.40 12.65
CA ALA A 57 -1.04 -16.49 11.32
C ALA A 57 0.14 -17.46 11.30
N LYS A 58 0.16 -18.35 10.33
CA LYS A 58 1.24 -19.36 10.21
C LYS A 58 2.51 -18.77 9.60
N LYS A 59 2.33 -17.93 8.59
CA LYS A 59 3.44 -17.31 7.85
C LYS A 59 3.02 -15.93 7.36
N PRO A 60 2.88 -14.93 8.25
CA PRO A 60 2.49 -13.59 7.86
C PRO A 60 3.51 -12.99 6.88
N LEU A 61 3.04 -12.31 5.86
CA LEU A 61 3.86 -11.50 4.94
C LEU A 61 3.58 -10.03 5.20
N ILE A 62 2.31 -9.65 5.06
CA ILE A 62 1.82 -8.31 5.37
C ILE A 62 0.50 -8.40 6.14
N PHE A 63 0.29 -7.42 7.01
CA PHE A 63 -1.01 -7.06 7.56
C PHE A 63 -1.42 -5.71 6.98
N PHE A 64 -2.69 -5.53 6.63
CA PHE A 64 -3.19 -4.24 6.19
C PHE A 64 -4.66 -4.05 6.54
N THR A 65 -5.10 -2.79 6.54
CA THR A 65 -6.45 -2.41 6.96
C THR A 65 -7.22 -1.74 5.82
N ASP A 66 -8.55 -1.67 5.96
CA ASP A 66 -9.34 -0.70 5.22
C ASP A 66 -8.96 0.72 5.66
N TYR A 67 -9.25 1.72 4.84
CA TYR A 67 -8.90 3.09 5.11
C TYR A 67 -10.00 4.07 4.73
N ALA A 68 -9.93 5.26 5.29
CA ALA A 68 -10.67 6.43 4.88
C ALA A 68 -9.71 7.53 4.41
N GLU A 69 -10.23 8.51 3.72
CA GLU A 69 -9.47 9.68 3.27
C GLU A 69 -9.73 10.87 4.20
N ILE A 70 -8.70 11.70 4.37
CA ILE A 70 -8.84 13.04 4.96
C ILE A 70 -8.76 14.04 3.82
N ARG A 71 -9.88 14.69 3.48
CA ARG A 71 -9.99 15.71 2.44
C ARG A 71 -10.46 17.01 3.09
N ASP A 72 -9.72 18.09 2.90
CA ASP A 72 -10.05 19.41 3.50
C ASP A 72 -10.34 19.32 5.00
N GLY A 73 -9.56 18.51 5.71
CA GLY A 73 -9.71 18.30 7.14
C GLY A 73 -10.87 17.40 7.57
N LYS A 74 -11.70 16.92 6.64
CA LYS A 74 -12.86 16.05 6.90
C LYS A 74 -12.52 14.59 6.59
N ILE A 75 -13.06 13.68 7.40
CA ILE A 75 -12.94 12.23 7.15
C ILE A 75 -14.00 11.81 6.14
N VAL A 76 -13.57 11.20 5.05
CA VAL A 76 -14.38 10.63 3.99
C VAL A 76 -14.22 9.11 4.02
N GLU A 77 -15.18 8.43 4.64
CA GLU A 77 -15.14 6.96 4.77
C GLU A 77 -15.60 6.23 3.50
N SER A 78 -16.32 6.91 2.60
CA SER A 78 -16.83 6.29 1.38
C SER A 78 -16.93 7.31 0.24
N ASN A 79 -16.34 6.96 -0.89
CA ASN A 79 -16.53 7.59 -2.18
C ASN A 79 -16.49 6.52 -3.28
N LYS A 80 -16.59 6.90 -4.55
CA LYS A 80 -16.58 5.95 -5.67
C LYS A 80 -15.30 5.11 -5.69
N LEU A 81 -14.14 5.73 -5.50
CA LEU A 81 -12.85 5.04 -5.52
C LEU A 81 -12.71 4.06 -4.36
N LEU A 82 -13.01 4.49 -3.13
CA LEU A 82 -12.96 3.64 -1.94
C LEU A 82 -13.88 2.42 -2.08
N ARG A 83 -15.09 2.61 -2.67
CA ARG A 83 -16.00 1.47 -2.93
C ARG A 83 -15.41 0.49 -3.93
N ILE A 84 -14.79 0.96 -5.02
CA ILE A 84 -14.12 0.10 -6.01
C ILE A 84 -13.00 -0.70 -5.34
N LYS A 85 -12.13 -0.04 -4.57
CA LYS A 85 -11.04 -0.71 -3.84
C LYS A 85 -11.56 -1.78 -2.87
N ARG A 86 -12.64 -1.50 -2.13
CA ARG A 86 -13.28 -2.48 -1.23
C ARG A 86 -13.90 -3.68 -1.97
N ILE A 87 -14.43 -3.45 -3.17
CA ILE A 87 -14.90 -4.56 -4.04
C ILE A 87 -13.71 -5.42 -4.47
N MET A 88 -12.60 -4.82 -4.87
CA MET A 88 -11.39 -5.56 -5.22
C MET A 88 -10.85 -6.39 -4.04
N LEU A 89 -10.89 -5.84 -2.81
CA LEU A 89 -10.45 -6.52 -1.59
C LEU A 89 -11.42 -7.59 -1.08
N PHE A 90 -12.62 -7.69 -1.65
CA PHE A 90 -13.67 -8.60 -1.14
C PHE A 90 -13.22 -10.05 -1.04
N ILE A 91 -12.41 -10.53 -1.99
CA ILE A 91 -11.90 -11.91 -2.01
C ILE A 91 -10.99 -12.23 -0.80
N LEU A 92 -10.35 -11.22 -0.19
CA LEU A 92 -9.48 -11.39 0.99
C LEU A 92 -10.22 -11.22 2.33
N ARG A 93 -11.54 -10.97 2.34
CA ARG A 93 -12.29 -10.88 3.60
C ARG A 93 -12.31 -12.18 4.40
N PRO A 94 -12.51 -13.37 3.77
CA PRO A 94 -12.40 -14.63 4.48
C PRO A 94 -10.93 -14.94 4.82
N LYS A 95 -10.65 -15.27 6.10
CA LYS A 95 -9.30 -15.64 6.55
C LYS A 95 -8.69 -16.80 5.76
N SER A 96 -9.51 -17.75 5.28
CA SER A 96 -9.07 -18.85 4.45
C SER A 96 -8.43 -18.44 3.12
N MET A 97 -8.68 -17.21 2.65
CA MET A 97 -8.11 -16.67 1.42
C MET A 97 -6.77 -15.97 1.60
N TRP A 98 -6.35 -15.68 2.84
CA TRP A 98 -5.10 -14.95 3.10
C TRP A 98 -3.85 -15.68 2.60
N GLY A 99 -3.82 -17.01 2.72
CA GLY A 99 -2.74 -17.86 2.21
C GLY A 99 -2.85 -18.17 0.70
N SER A 100 -3.96 -17.81 0.04
CA SER A 100 -4.16 -18.11 -1.38
C SER A 100 -3.36 -17.13 -2.26
N ARG A 101 -2.32 -17.65 -2.93
CA ARG A 101 -1.55 -16.87 -3.93
C ARG A 101 -2.46 -16.34 -5.05
N PHE A 102 -3.42 -17.15 -5.50
CA PHE A 102 -4.39 -16.73 -6.51
C PHE A 102 -5.20 -15.51 -6.04
N ALA A 103 -5.76 -15.56 -4.82
CA ALA A 103 -6.57 -14.48 -4.27
C ALA A 103 -5.76 -13.18 -4.14
N ARG A 104 -4.54 -13.25 -3.58
CA ARG A 104 -3.63 -12.10 -3.42
C ARG A 104 -3.31 -11.46 -4.77
N ARG A 105 -2.92 -12.27 -5.76
CA ARG A 105 -2.59 -11.78 -7.10
C ARG A 105 -3.81 -11.23 -7.83
N ARG A 106 -4.99 -11.84 -7.65
CA ARG A 106 -6.23 -11.34 -8.26
C ARG A 106 -6.62 -9.96 -7.74
N VAL A 107 -6.47 -9.71 -6.45
CA VAL A 107 -6.68 -8.39 -5.84
C VAL A 107 -5.83 -7.32 -6.51
N LEU A 108 -4.55 -7.61 -6.72
CA LEU A 108 -3.57 -6.66 -7.29
C LEU A 108 -3.64 -6.55 -8.82
N SER A 109 -4.35 -7.47 -9.49
CA SER A 109 -4.35 -7.54 -10.97
C SER A 109 -5.22 -6.47 -11.65
N MET A 110 -6.07 -5.78 -10.89
CA MET A 110 -6.99 -4.77 -11.40
C MET A 110 -6.61 -3.33 -10.96
N GLY A 111 -5.50 -3.19 -10.25
CA GLY A 111 -4.99 -1.93 -9.70
C GLY A 111 -4.38 -2.13 -8.32
N SER A 112 -3.94 -1.05 -7.67
CA SER A 112 -3.48 -1.05 -6.28
C SER A 112 -4.63 -0.69 -5.32
N PRO A 113 -5.35 -1.68 -4.74
CA PRO A 113 -6.43 -1.39 -3.80
C PRO A 113 -5.95 -1.22 -2.37
N ILE A 114 -4.76 -1.71 -2.03
CA ILE A 114 -4.18 -1.60 -0.70
C ILE A 114 -3.60 -0.19 -0.55
N CYS A 115 -3.86 0.45 0.57
CA CYS A 115 -3.34 1.77 0.85
C CYS A 115 -1.96 1.63 1.51
N CYS A 116 -0.91 2.16 0.90
CA CYS A 116 0.47 2.01 1.34
C CYS A 116 0.67 2.25 2.85
N PRO A 117 0.23 3.38 3.45
CA PRO A 117 0.39 3.61 4.88
C PRO A 117 -0.42 2.64 5.77
N SER A 118 -1.39 1.90 5.21
CA SER A 118 -2.14 0.91 5.97
C SER A 118 -1.41 -0.43 6.16
N ILE A 119 -0.23 -0.59 5.55
CA ILE A 119 0.50 -1.85 5.53
C ILE A 119 1.48 -1.93 6.69
N THR A 120 1.46 -3.07 7.38
CA THR A 120 2.54 -3.52 8.26
C THR A 120 3.19 -4.76 7.66
N TYR A 121 4.48 -4.70 7.45
CA TYR A 121 5.31 -5.76 6.88
C TYR A 121 5.83 -6.67 8.00
N TYR A 122 5.81 -7.99 7.79
CA TYR A 122 6.45 -8.92 8.72
C TYR A 122 7.88 -9.23 8.24
N LYS A 123 8.83 -8.50 8.79
CA LYS A 123 10.23 -8.46 8.36
C LYS A 123 10.90 -9.84 8.22
N PRO A 124 10.72 -10.81 9.16
CA PRO A 124 11.37 -12.11 9.09
C PRO A 124 11.02 -12.96 7.87
N ASN A 125 9.89 -12.71 7.21
CA ASN A 125 9.43 -13.48 6.05
C ASN A 125 9.62 -12.73 4.71
N LEU A 126 10.23 -11.56 4.74
CA LEU A 126 10.44 -10.72 3.55
C LEU A 126 11.92 -10.56 3.24
N MET A 127 12.22 -10.43 1.95
CA MET A 127 13.57 -10.10 1.49
C MET A 127 13.82 -8.59 1.56
N GLU A 128 15.01 -8.19 1.93
CA GLU A 128 15.47 -6.81 1.84
C GLU A 128 16.33 -6.61 0.58
N PRO A 129 16.18 -5.48 -0.12
CA PRO A 129 15.24 -4.39 0.13
C PRO A 129 13.79 -4.76 -0.22
N VAL A 130 12.83 -4.22 0.54
CA VAL A 130 11.40 -4.43 0.30
C VAL A 130 10.94 -3.68 -0.94
N PHE A 131 11.41 -2.45 -1.12
CA PHE A 131 11.04 -1.61 -2.26
C PHE A 131 12.19 -1.59 -3.27
N LEU A 132 11.91 -1.87 -4.54
CA LEU A 132 12.92 -1.88 -5.60
C LEU A 132 12.93 -0.56 -6.38
N ASN A 133 14.12 -0.15 -6.81
CA ASN A 133 14.26 0.98 -7.72
C ASN A 133 13.63 0.65 -9.09
N GLY A 134 13.14 1.68 -9.77
CA GLY A 134 12.59 1.54 -11.13
C GLY A 134 11.15 2.01 -11.27
N PHE A 135 10.43 2.18 -10.17
CA PHE A 135 9.13 2.84 -10.09
C PHE A 135 9.26 4.13 -9.29
N ARG A 136 8.43 5.10 -9.60
CA ARG A 136 8.36 6.40 -8.91
C ARG A 136 6.98 6.66 -8.32
N SER A 137 5.97 5.95 -8.78
CA SER A 137 4.59 6.10 -8.35
C SER A 137 3.88 4.80 -7.98
N ASN A 138 4.50 3.67 -8.26
CA ASN A 138 3.95 2.32 -8.05
C ASN A 138 4.91 1.44 -7.23
N GLU A 139 5.76 2.04 -6.38
CA GLU A 139 6.73 1.32 -5.56
C GLU A 139 6.04 0.35 -4.59
N ASP A 140 4.94 0.79 -3.99
CA ASP A 140 4.11 -0.02 -3.10
C ASP A 140 3.43 -1.17 -3.85
N TRP A 141 2.79 -0.89 -4.99
CA TRP A 141 2.13 -1.92 -5.79
C TRP A 141 3.13 -2.95 -6.34
N GLU A 142 4.32 -2.51 -6.74
CA GLU A 142 5.40 -3.39 -7.18
C GLU A 142 5.85 -4.32 -6.03
N ALA A 143 6.09 -3.75 -4.85
CA ALA A 143 6.47 -4.53 -3.67
C ALA A 143 5.36 -5.53 -3.28
N GLU A 144 4.11 -5.10 -3.24
CA GLU A 144 2.95 -5.96 -2.95
C GLU A 144 2.84 -7.11 -3.97
N GLU A 145 3.06 -6.83 -5.27
CA GLU A 145 3.03 -7.86 -6.32
C GLU A 145 4.08 -8.93 -6.07
N ARG A 146 5.34 -8.54 -5.82
CA ARG A 146 6.42 -9.48 -5.52
C ARG A 146 6.14 -10.29 -4.24
N ILE A 147 5.74 -9.60 -3.17
CA ILE A 147 5.39 -10.23 -1.90
C ILE A 147 4.21 -11.19 -2.09
N SER A 148 3.24 -10.88 -2.96
CA SER A 148 2.08 -11.75 -3.24
C SER A 148 2.46 -13.11 -3.82
N GLN A 149 3.66 -13.23 -4.40
CA GLN A 149 4.17 -14.49 -4.98
C GLN A 149 4.84 -15.39 -3.96
N LEU A 150 5.24 -14.86 -2.80
CA LEU A 150 5.87 -15.64 -1.73
C LEU A 150 4.87 -16.63 -1.11
N ASP A 151 5.38 -17.66 -0.47
CA ASP A 151 4.58 -18.51 0.39
C ASP A 151 4.29 -17.78 1.70
N GLY A 152 3.00 -17.65 2.07
CA GLY A 152 2.58 -16.94 3.27
C GLY A 152 1.21 -16.25 3.14
N GLU A 153 0.92 -15.30 4.01
CA GLU A 153 -0.42 -14.74 4.20
C GLU A 153 -0.46 -13.23 4.05
N PHE A 154 -1.45 -12.73 3.29
CA PHE A 154 -1.88 -11.33 3.28
C PHE A 154 -3.05 -11.18 4.24
N ILE A 155 -2.79 -10.64 5.42
CA ILE A 155 -3.74 -10.56 6.53
C ILE A 155 -4.54 -9.27 6.40
N PHE A 156 -5.80 -9.39 6.00
CA PHE A 156 -6.68 -8.24 5.79
C PHE A 156 -7.61 -8.00 6.99
N CYS A 157 -7.49 -6.85 7.63
CA CYS A 157 -8.42 -6.35 8.62
C CYS A 157 -9.43 -5.41 7.95
N ASN A 158 -10.67 -5.88 7.76
CA ASN A 158 -11.73 -5.10 7.12
C ASN A 158 -12.35 -4.06 8.09
N LYS A 159 -11.50 -3.24 8.72
CA LYS A 159 -11.87 -2.10 9.56
C LYS A 159 -11.09 -0.87 9.09
N ILE A 160 -11.71 0.29 9.13
CA ILE A 160 -11.04 1.56 8.85
C ILE A 160 -10.16 1.90 10.05
N LEU A 161 -8.84 1.65 9.90
CA LEU A 161 -7.87 1.91 10.97
C LEU A 161 -6.76 2.86 10.50
N THR A 162 -6.78 3.27 9.24
CA THR A 162 -5.86 4.24 8.65
C THR A 162 -6.65 5.33 7.96
N TYR A 163 -6.19 6.57 8.09
CA TYR A 163 -6.78 7.74 7.48
C TYR A 163 -5.73 8.42 6.61
N HIS A 164 -5.86 8.23 5.30
CA HIS A 164 -4.92 8.74 4.32
C HIS A 164 -5.28 10.17 3.91
N ARG A 165 -4.33 11.08 4.02
CA ARG A 165 -4.53 12.49 3.68
C ARG A 165 -4.36 12.72 2.18
N ILE A 166 -5.36 13.38 1.59
CA ILE A 166 -5.33 13.84 0.20
C ILE A 166 -5.16 15.35 0.21
N HIS A 167 -4.06 15.83 -0.39
CA HIS A 167 -3.77 17.26 -0.56
C HIS A 167 -2.97 17.49 -1.84
N GLU A 168 -2.97 18.73 -2.33
CA GLU A 168 -2.34 19.09 -3.61
C GLU A 168 -0.82 18.86 -3.64
N ASP A 169 -0.16 19.04 -2.49
CA ASP A 169 1.28 18.86 -2.36
C ASP A 169 1.71 17.40 -2.19
N SER A 170 0.77 16.44 -2.14
CA SER A 170 1.13 15.03 -2.05
C SER A 170 1.92 14.56 -3.28
N GLU A 171 2.89 13.67 -3.10
CA GLU A 171 3.66 13.11 -4.22
C GLU A 171 2.74 12.48 -5.27
N THR A 172 1.67 11.80 -4.85
CA THR A 172 0.65 11.24 -5.75
C THR A 172 0.02 12.33 -6.62
N SER A 173 -0.32 13.49 -6.05
CA SER A 173 -0.93 14.61 -6.81
C SER A 173 0.05 15.21 -7.82
N LYS A 174 1.33 15.34 -7.48
CA LYS A 174 2.37 15.85 -8.39
C LYS A 174 2.64 14.92 -9.57
N ILE A 175 2.57 13.62 -9.36
CA ILE A 175 2.89 12.59 -10.36
C ILE A 175 1.72 12.32 -11.32
N ILE A 176 0.47 12.62 -10.96
CA ILE A 176 -0.72 12.43 -11.82
C ILE A 176 -0.60 13.17 -13.17
N HIS A 177 0.18 14.23 -13.24
CA HIS A 177 0.43 15.00 -14.47
C HIS A 177 1.59 14.46 -15.33
N ASP A 178 2.30 13.42 -14.89
CA ASP A 178 3.46 12.88 -15.60
C ASP A 178 3.07 11.66 -16.47
N SER A 179 3.47 11.68 -17.75
CA SER A 179 3.30 10.54 -18.67
C SER A 179 3.96 9.26 -18.16
N LYS A 180 4.99 9.37 -17.32
CA LYS A 180 5.72 8.25 -16.71
C LYS A 180 4.82 7.36 -15.85
N ARG A 181 3.84 7.93 -15.13
CA ARG A 181 2.90 7.14 -14.34
C ARG A 181 2.13 6.14 -15.19
N SER A 182 1.65 6.57 -16.37
CA SER A 182 0.93 5.68 -17.29
C SER A 182 1.81 4.54 -17.83
N GLU A 183 3.12 4.76 -17.98
CA GLU A 183 4.09 3.73 -18.37
C GLU A 183 4.31 2.73 -17.23
N GLU A 184 4.41 3.21 -15.99
CA GLU A 184 4.53 2.38 -14.80
C GLU A 184 3.28 1.55 -14.57
N ASP A 185 2.08 2.15 -14.68
CA ASP A 185 0.80 1.42 -14.60
C ASP A 185 0.73 0.30 -15.64
N TYR A 186 1.14 0.60 -16.89
CA TYR A 186 1.21 -0.41 -17.93
C TYR A 186 2.18 -1.53 -17.57
N ALA A 187 3.37 -1.20 -17.07
CA ALA A 187 4.36 -2.18 -16.64
C ALA A 187 3.80 -3.08 -15.52
N MET A 188 3.06 -2.50 -14.55
CA MET A 188 2.39 -3.26 -13.50
C MET A 188 1.31 -4.19 -14.04
N TYR A 189 0.43 -3.70 -14.92
CA TYR A 189 -0.59 -4.56 -15.54
C TYR A 189 0.01 -5.69 -16.38
N ARG A 190 1.20 -5.45 -17.01
CA ARG A 190 1.92 -6.51 -17.75
C ARG A 190 2.39 -7.67 -16.89
N LYS A 191 2.52 -7.49 -15.58
CA LYS A 191 2.84 -8.59 -14.64
C LYS A 191 1.67 -9.58 -14.46
N PHE A 192 0.46 -9.18 -14.84
CA PHE A 192 -0.78 -9.95 -14.65
C PHE A 192 -1.47 -10.32 -15.98
N TRP A 193 -1.34 -9.48 -17.02
CA TRP A 193 -2.16 -9.55 -18.22
C TRP A 193 -1.35 -9.48 -19.51
N PRO A 194 -1.83 -10.09 -20.61
CA PRO A 194 -1.30 -9.87 -21.95
C PRO A 194 -1.37 -8.37 -22.35
N SER A 195 -0.51 -7.96 -23.30
CA SER A 195 -0.33 -6.55 -23.67
C SER A 195 -1.62 -5.80 -24.04
N GLY A 196 -2.53 -6.46 -24.76
CA GLY A 196 -3.81 -5.86 -25.16
C GLY A 196 -4.70 -5.52 -23.97
N ILE A 197 -4.85 -6.44 -23.03
CA ILE A 197 -5.64 -6.25 -21.80
C ILE A 197 -4.97 -5.20 -20.92
N ALA A 198 -3.65 -5.28 -20.75
CA ALA A 198 -2.89 -4.32 -19.96
C ALA A 198 -3.09 -2.87 -20.46
N ARG A 199 -3.06 -2.64 -21.78
CA ARG A 199 -3.32 -1.30 -22.35
C ARG A 199 -4.73 -0.78 -22.04
N ILE A 200 -5.74 -1.64 -22.10
CA ILE A 200 -7.12 -1.26 -21.78
C ILE A 200 -7.21 -0.88 -20.29
N LEU A 201 -6.67 -1.70 -19.40
CA LEU A 201 -6.68 -1.46 -17.96
C LEU A 201 -5.94 -0.16 -17.60
N THR A 202 -4.78 0.09 -18.19
CA THR A 202 -4.03 1.34 -17.98
C THR A 202 -4.87 2.56 -18.34
N LYS A 203 -5.55 2.55 -19.49
CA LYS A 203 -6.41 3.67 -19.91
C LYS A 203 -7.58 3.89 -18.94
N LEU A 204 -8.22 2.82 -18.47
CA LEU A 204 -9.32 2.91 -17.52
C LEU A 204 -8.84 3.43 -16.16
N TYR A 205 -7.69 2.98 -15.69
CA TYR A 205 -7.10 3.39 -14.42
C TYR A 205 -6.72 4.87 -14.44
N SER A 206 -5.98 5.31 -15.44
CA SER A 206 -5.62 6.73 -15.63
C SER A 206 -6.86 7.66 -15.75
N SER A 207 -7.95 7.18 -16.38
CA SER A 207 -9.20 7.93 -16.45
C SER A 207 -9.88 8.06 -15.08
N SER A 208 -9.81 7.02 -14.24
CA SER A 208 -10.41 7.05 -12.90
C SER A 208 -9.66 7.99 -11.95
N GLU A 209 -8.35 8.08 -12.08
CA GLU A 209 -7.52 9.01 -11.28
C GLU A 209 -7.79 10.47 -11.61
N LYS A 210 -7.93 10.81 -12.91
CA LYS A 210 -8.31 12.16 -13.33
C LYS A 210 -9.66 12.62 -12.77
N SER A 211 -10.57 11.69 -12.51
CA SER A 211 -11.86 12.00 -11.89
C SER A 211 -11.76 12.29 -10.37
N ASN A 212 -10.62 12.02 -9.74
CA ASN A 212 -10.33 12.31 -8.34
C ASN A 212 -9.66 13.67 -8.10
N ASN A 213 -9.33 14.41 -9.17
CA ASN A 213 -8.85 15.77 -9.02
C ASN A 213 -9.90 16.59 -8.27
N ILE A 214 -9.44 17.24 -7.22
CA ILE A 214 -10.20 18.17 -6.40
C ILE A 214 -10.79 19.24 -7.33
N LYS A 215 -12.12 19.31 -7.43
CA LYS A 215 -12.82 20.49 -7.88
C LYS A 215 -13.06 21.37 -6.69
#